data_bda35a60d0230ba94838ee9104498bec
#
_entry.id   bda35a60d0230ba94838ee9104498bec
#
_cell.length_a   1.000
_cell.length_b   1.000
_cell.length_c   1.000
_cell.angle_alpha   90.00
_cell.angle_beta   90.00
_cell.angle_gamma   90.00
#
_symmetry.space_group_name_H-M   'P 1'
#
loop_
_entity.id
_entity.type
_entity.pdbx_description
1 polymer ?
#
loop_
_entity_poly.entity_id
_entity_poly.type
_entity_poly.pdbx_seq_one_letter_code
_entity_poly.pdbx_strand_id
1 'polypeptide(L)'
;LIPLFIILISTTSTSFAKKAAIVIDFDTKEVLFEVNANTKNYPASLTKIMTLYILFDRLEKNQISNQTKFKVSRIAASRSPSKLYLEEGSTIKVEDAIMALIIKSANDVATVVAENISGTEREFAKLMTSYARDLGMTSTTFKNASGLPNRAQLTTARDIAILSHALISNFPNKYKLFNTQKFTYNGKTYKTHNKLMLSYEGADGVKTGYIRASGFQLAFSAVRNDKRLIGVIFGGDSGKQRDRSLKIIMDKEFAELGIDKKETKTKIVKKETKKIKTNSYSIVVGTFKYRNSAEKQIKLIN
;
A
#
# COMPACT_ATOMS: atom_id res chain seq x y z
N LEU A 1 -45.88 41.91 5.18
CA LEU A 1 -44.94 40.89 5.69
C LEU A 1 -44.52 39.98 4.55
N ILE A 2 -43.30 40.18 4.01
CA ILE A 2 -42.71 39.35 2.93
C ILE A 2 -41.86 38.29 3.64
N PRO A 3 -42.06 36.96 3.43
CA PRO A 3 -41.24 35.96 4.03
C PRO A 3 -39.84 35.91 3.36
N LEU A 4 -38.82 36.15 4.14
CA LEU A 4 -37.41 36.01 3.73
C LEU A 4 -37.07 34.52 3.59
N PHE A 5 -36.97 34.02 2.38
CA PHE A 5 -36.51 32.64 2.11
C PHE A 5 -34.99 32.62 2.17
N ILE A 6 -34.43 32.10 3.29
CA ILE A 6 -33.00 31.84 3.43
C ILE A 6 -32.69 30.56 2.66
N ILE A 7 -32.10 30.67 1.49
CA ILE A 7 -31.57 29.53 0.72
C ILE A 7 -30.23 29.11 1.40
N LEU A 8 -30.27 28.02 2.15
CA LEU A 8 -29.07 27.39 2.69
C LEU A 8 -28.31 26.71 1.53
N ILE A 9 -27.31 27.40 0.97
CA ILE A 9 -26.43 26.83 -0.05
C ILE A 9 -25.49 25.85 0.70
N SER A 10 -25.84 24.58 0.63
CA SER A 10 -25.00 23.47 1.12
C SER A 10 -23.80 23.33 0.19
N THR A 11 -22.66 23.94 0.53
CA THR A 11 -21.40 23.71 -0.18
C THR A 11 -20.93 22.30 0.11
N THR A 12 -21.18 21.37 -0.80
CA THR A 12 -20.57 20.04 -0.77
C THR A 12 -19.08 20.18 -1.02
N SER A 13 -18.27 20.23 0.05
CA SER A 13 -16.83 20.15 -0.05
C SER A 13 -16.47 18.81 -0.67
N THR A 14 -16.06 18.79 -1.92
CA THR A 14 -15.44 17.64 -2.55
C THR A 14 -14.13 17.37 -1.81
N SER A 15 -14.14 16.40 -0.90
CA SER A 15 -12.92 15.97 -0.22
C SER A 15 -12.02 15.29 -1.25
N PHE A 16 -11.03 16.02 -1.75
CA PHE A 16 -9.96 15.44 -2.56
C PHE A 16 -9.10 14.52 -1.68
N ALA A 17 -8.70 13.37 -2.23
CA ALA A 17 -7.76 12.47 -1.59
C ALA A 17 -6.47 13.22 -1.20
N LYS A 18 -6.08 13.15 0.08
CA LYS A 18 -4.91 13.86 0.58
C LYS A 18 -3.64 13.17 0.11
N LYS A 19 -2.88 13.85 -0.78
CA LYS A 19 -1.62 13.35 -1.31
C LYS A 19 -0.55 13.37 -0.22
N ALA A 20 0.08 12.22 0.01
CA ALA A 20 1.18 12.07 0.95
C ALA A 20 2.14 10.99 0.44
N ALA A 21 3.44 11.16 0.68
CA ALA A 21 4.44 10.15 0.34
C ALA A 21 5.62 10.23 1.31
N ILE A 22 6.30 9.09 1.47
CA ILE A 22 7.56 8.98 2.20
C ILE A 22 8.41 7.88 1.57
N VAL A 23 9.73 8.05 1.57
CA VAL A 23 10.71 6.99 1.33
C VAL A 23 11.69 6.99 2.49
N ILE A 24 11.93 5.82 3.04
CA ILE A 24 12.91 5.60 4.10
C ILE A 24 13.96 4.58 3.67
N ASP A 25 15.16 4.77 4.15
CA ASP A 25 16.19 3.75 4.16
C ASP A 25 15.83 2.66 5.17
N PHE A 26 15.93 1.40 4.77
CA PHE A 26 15.55 0.28 5.64
C PHE A 26 16.53 0.08 6.81
N ASP A 27 17.83 0.26 6.58
CA ASP A 27 18.86 -0.06 7.58
C ASP A 27 18.98 1.06 8.62
N THR A 28 19.03 2.31 8.16
CA THR A 28 19.21 3.49 9.01
C THR A 28 17.91 4.06 9.54
N LYS A 29 16.76 3.75 8.89
CA LYS A 29 15.43 4.35 9.09
C LYS A 29 15.39 5.85 8.76
N GLU A 30 16.43 6.37 8.14
CA GLU A 30 16.48 7.76 7.69
C GLU A 30 15.38 8.04 6.67
N VAL A 31 14.78 9.22 6.76
CA VAL A 31 13.78 9.69 5.80
C VAL A 31 14.53 10.35 4.63
N LEU A 32 14.55 9.68 3.48
CA LEU A 32 15.20 10.17 2.27
C LEU A 32 14.30 11.16 1.52
N PHE A 33 12.99 10.91 1.53
CA PHE A 33 11.99 11.76 0.88
C PHE A 33 10.70 11.78 1.70
N GLU A 34 10.09 12.96 1.82
CA GLU A 34 8.73 13.06 2.34
C GLU A 34 7.94 14.26 1.82
N VAL A 35 6.65 14.05 1.63
CA VAL A 35 5.66 15.10 1.37
C VAL A 35 4.39 14.75 2.15
N ASN A 36 3.96 15.65 3.03
CA ASN A 36 2.76 15.47 3.84
C ASN A 36 2.71 14.12 4.60
N ALA A 37 3.87 13.56 4.97
CA ALA A 37 3.98 12.20 5.48
C ALA A 37 3.16 11.96 6.77
N ASN A 38 2.88 13.00 7.54
CA ASN A 38 2.09 12.96 8.77
C ASN A 38 0.59 13.29 8.57
N THR A 39 0.16 13.54 7.33
CA THR A 39 -1.25 13.81 7.04
C THR A 39 -2.09 12.56 7.25
N LYS A 40 -3.13 12.68 8.10
CA LYS A 40 -4.08 11.58 8.35
C LYS A 40 -4.87 11.22 7.09
N ASN A 41 -4.80 9.96 6.72
CA ASN A 41 -5.48 9.34 5.61
C ASN A 41 -6.20 8.06 6.06
N TYR A 42 -7.18 7.62 5.29
CA TYR A 42 -7.78 6.30 5.47
C TYR A 42 -6.84 5.24 4.89
N PRO A 43 -6.45 4.19 5.66
CA PRO A 43 -5.47 3.19 5.22
C PRO A 43 -5.97 2.28 4.09
N ALA A 44 -7.29 2.17 3.89
CA ALA A 44 -7.86 1.17 2.98
C ALA A 44 -7.19 -0.21 3.22
N SER A 45 -6.89 -0.99 2.16
CA SER A 45 -6.29 -2.31 2.30
C SER A 45 -4.82 -2.33 2.78
N LEU A 46 -4.17 -1.19 3.01
CA LEU A 46 -2.89 -1.15 3.74
C LEU A 46 -3.08 -1.61 5.19
N THR A 47 -4.29 -1.52 5.74
CA THR A 47 -4.69 -2.12 7.03
C THR A 47 -4.28 -3.59 7.15
N LYS A 48 -4.36 -4.36 6.05
CA LYS A 48 -4.03 -5.78 6.04
C LYS A 48 -2.55 -6.08 6.30
N ILE A 49 -1.69 -5.07 6.21
CA ILE A 49 -0.27 -5.21 6.64
C ILE A 49 -0.22 -5.50 8.14
N MET A 50 -1.02 -4.78 8.96
CA MET A 50 -1.11 -5.04 10.40
C MET A 50 -1.80 -6.37 10.70
N THR A 51 -2.83 -6.73 9.95
CA THR A 51 -3.49 -8.05 10.08
C THR A 51 -2.50 -9.19 9.83
N LEU A 52 -1.67 -9.08 8.79
CA LEU A 52 -0.60 -10.04 8.48
C LEU A 52 0.50 -10.02 9.54
N TYR A 53 0.89 -8.83 10.04
CA TYR A 53 1.88 -8.69 11.10
C TYR A 53 1.48 -9.48 12.36
N ILE A 54 0.24 -9.31 12.82
CA ILE A 54 -0.28 -10.05 13.98
C ILE A 54 -0.37 -11.55 13.68
N LEU A 55 -0.82 -11.93 12.49
CA LEU A 55 -0.90 -13.34 12.09
C LEU A 55 0.49 -14.00 12.09
N PHE A 56 1.51 -13.29 11.62
CA PHE A 56 2.90 -13.75 11.65
C PHE A 56 3.46 -13.83 13.09
N ASP A 57 3.12 -12.87 13.95
CA ASP A 57 3.48 -12.90 15.36
C ASP A 57 2.90 -14.15 16.08
N ARG A 58 1.64 -14.50 15.78
CA ARG A 58 1.02 -15.73 16.32
C ARG A 58 1.69 -17.01 15.84
N LEU A 59 2.13 -17.02 14.58
CA LEU A 59 2.90 -18.15 14.01
C LEU A 59 4.28 -18.28 14.66
N GLU A 60 5.03 -17.18 14.83
CA GLU A 60 6.34 -17.20 15.49
C GLU A 60 6.25 -17.65 16.96
N LYS A 61 5.18 -17.28 17.65
CA LYS A 61 4.91 -17.69 19.03
C LYS A 61 4.32 -19.11 19.13
N ASN A 62 4.20 -19.84 18.03
CA ASN A 62 3.60 -21.18 17.94
C ASN A 62 2.19 -21.28 18.53
N GLN A 63 1.43 -20.16 18.56
CA GLN A 63 0.03 -20.12 19.00
C GLN A 63 -0.92 -20.66 17.94
N ILE A 64 -0.50 -20.63 16.71
CA ILE A 64 -1.14 -21.23 15.53
C ILE A 64 -0.07 -21.81 14.61
N SER A 65 -0.49 -22.66 13.66
CA SER A 65 0.38 -23.21 12.61
C SER A 65 -0.19 -22.85 11.22
N ASN A 66 0.59 -23.06 10.16
CA ASN A 66 0.14 -22.90 8.79
C ASN A 66 -1.08 -23.79 8.46
N GLN A 67 -1.19 -24.97 9.10
CA GLN A 67 -2.29 -25.91 8.90
C GLN A 67 -3.50 -25.64 9.81
N THR A 68 -3.40 -24.71 10.76
CA THR A 68 -4.54 -24.31 11.60
C THR A 68 -5.71 -23.87 10.71
N LYS A 69 -6.89 -24.41 10.95
CA LYS A 69 -8.12 -24.08 10.21
C LYS A 69 -8.90 -23.02 10.96
N PHE A 70 -9.08 -21.88 10.34
CA PHE A 70 -9.93 -20.79 10.83
C PHE A 70 -11.35 -20.96 10.33
N LYS A 71 -12.31 -20.86 11.24
CA LYS A 71 -13.74 -20.98 10.95
C LYS A 71 -14.28 -19.69 10.33
N VAL A 72 -15.09 -19.83 9.29
CA VAL A 72 -15.73 -18.72 8.59
C VAL A 72 -17.08 -18.42 9.23
N SER A 73 -17.25 -17.24 9.79
CA SER A 73 -18.51 -16.75 10.33
C SER A 73 -19.42 -16.18 9.23
N ARG A 74 -20.70 -16.04 9.55
CA ARG A 74 -21.67 -15.31 8.72
C ARG A 74 -21.21 -13.87 8.45
N ILE A 75 -20.62 -13.19 9.44
CA ILE A 75 -20.12 -11.82 9.30
C ILE A 75 -18.98 -11.77 8.28
N ALA A 76 -18.01 -12.69 8.39
CA ALA A 76 -16.91 -12.78 7.44
C ALA A 76 -17.40 -13.06 6.01
N ALA A 77 -18.27 -14.07 5.83
CA ALA A 77 -18.82 -14.44 4.52
C ALA A 77 -19.59 -13.30 3.85
N SER A 78 -20.25 -12.42 4.63
CA SER A 78 -21.02 -11.27 4.14
C SER A 78 -20.18 -10.05 3.73
N ARG A 79 -18.86 -10.05 3.96
CA ARG A 79 -18.01 -8.87 3.68
C ARG A 79 -18.03 -8.44 2.22
N SER A 80 -17.99 -7.13 2.01
CA SER A 80 -17.91 -6.53 0.66
C SER A 80 -16.60 -6.89 -0.04
N PRO A 81 -16.59 -6.99 -1.39
CA PRO A 81 -15.36 -7.24 -2.14
C PRO A 81 -14.28 -6.14 -1.91
N SER A 82 -12.97 -6.47 -2.07
CA SER A 82 -12.39 -7.73 -2.61
C SER A 82 -12.50 -8.88 -1.61
N LYS A 83 -12.85 -10.10 -2.06
CA LYS A 83 -13.00 -11.27 -1.20
C LYS A 83 -12.79 -12.58 -1.95
N LEU A 84 -12.59 -13.69 -1.22
CA LEU A 84 -12.52 -15.05 -1.78
C LEU A 84 -13.92 -15.66 -2.00
N TYR A 85 -14.97 -15.08 -1.41
CA TYR A 85 -16.33 -15.63 -1.38
C TYR A 85 -16.41 -16.92 -0.55
N LEU A 86 -15.82 -16.85 0.67
CA LEU A 86 -15.89 -17.95 1.62
C LEU A 86 -17.34 -18.18 2.07
N GLU A 87 -17.70 -19.45 2.23
CA GLU A 87 -19.03 -19.88 2.70
C GLU A 87 -19.07 -19.89 4.23
N GLU A 88 -20.20 -19.46 4.80
CA GLU A 88 -20.45 -19.56 6.24
C GLU A 88 -20.33 -21.02 6.72
N GLY A 89 -19.70 -21.21 7.88
CA GLY A 89 -19.47 -22.52 8.47
C GLY A 89 -18.29 -23.29 7.88
N SER A 90 -17.76 -22.89 6.70
CA SER A 90 -16.56 -23.45 6.12
C SER A 90 -15.30 -23.09 6.93
N THR A 91 -14.15 -23.60 6.50
CA THR A 91 -12.85 -23.28 7.10
C THR A 91 -11.84 -22.89 6.04
N ILE A 92 -10.85 -22.06 6.42
CA ILE A 92 -9.68 -21.74 5.61
C ILE A 92 -8.42 -22.01 6.44
N LYS A 93 -7.38 -22.60 5.82
CA LYS A 93 -6.09 -22.77 6.47
C LYS A 93 -5.37 -21.42 6.61
N VAL A 94 -4.54 -21.27 7.64
CA VAL A 94 -3.74 -20.07 7.88
C VAL A 94 -2.83 -19.75 6.69
N GLU A 95 -2.18 -20.75 6.08
CA GLU A 95 -1.34 -20.55 4.88
C GLU A 95 -2.14 -19.94 3.71
N ASP A 96 -3.35 -20.42 3.44
CA ASP A 96 -4.23 -19.88 2.40
C ASP A 96 -4.74 -18.48 2.76
N ALA A 97 -5.04 -18.24 4.04
CA ALA A 97 -5.46 -16.93 4.53
C ALA A 97 -4.37 -15.88 4.31
N ILE A 98 -3.11 -16.21 4.59
CA ILE A 98 -1.94 -15.33 4.33
C ILE A 98 -1.90 -14.96 2.84
N MET A 99 -1.93 -15.95 1.96
CA MET A 99 -1.85 -15.73 0.51
C MET A 99 -3.04 -14.93 -0.02
N ALA A 100 -4.24 -15.20 0.50
CA ALA A 100 -5.44 -14.44 0.17
C ALA A 100 -5.36 -12.96 0.59
N LEU A 101 -4.78 -12.67 1.76
CA LEU A 101 -4.57 -11.30 2.24
C LEU A 101 -3.54 -10.55 1.39
N ILE A 102 -2.44 -11.20 1.04
CA ILE A 102 -1.35 -10.62 0.23
C ILE A 102 -1.82 -10.37 -1.21
N ILE A 103 -2.30 -11.41 -1.90
CA ILE A 103 -2.54 -11.42 -3.34
C ILE A 103 -3.92 -10.86 -3.69
N LYS A 104 -4.98 -11.43 -3.11
CA LYS A 104 -6.37 -11.05 -3.39
C LYS A 104 -6.82 -9.84 -2.59
N SER A 105 -6.13 -9.55 -1.47
CA SER A 105 -6.59 -8.49 -0.55
C SER A 105 -7.99 -8.78 0.02
N ALA A 106 -8.26 -10.04 0.35
CA ALA A 106 -9.58 -10.56 0.68
C ALA A 106 -10.12 -9.99 2.01
N ASN A 107 -11.27 -9.33 1.97
CA ASN A 107 -11.90 -8.70 3.14
C ASN A 107 -12.57 -9.73 4.06
N ASP A 108 -13.21 -10.75 3.48
CA ASP A 108 -13.77 -11.89 4.20
C ASP A 108 -12.69 -12.60 5.01
N VAL A 109 -11.55 -12.90 4.39
CA VAL A 109 -10.40 -13.55 5.06
C VAL A 109 -9.83 -12.67 6.18
N ALA A 110 -9.77 -11.35 6.00
CA ALA A 110 -9.31 -10.45 7.06
C ALA A 110 -10.22 -10.52 8.30
N THR A 111 -11.54 -10.57 8.09
CA THR A 111 -12.51 -10.75 9.18
C THR A 111 -12.39 -12.14 9.80
N VAL A 112 -12.20 -13.20 9.00
CA VAL A 112 -11.95 -14.58 9.51
C VAL A 112 -10.74 -14.59 10.43
N VAL A 113 -9.60 -14.01 10.00
CA VAL A 113 -8.40 -13.91 10.84
C VAL A 113 -8.69 -13.18 12.15
N ALA A 114 -9.37 -12.04 12.07
CA ALA A 114 -9.69 -11.23 13.24
C ALA A 114 -10.53 -11.98 14.27
N GLU A 115 -11.58 -12.65 13.82
CA GLU A 115 -12.50 -13.38 14.70
C GLU A 115 -11.83 -14.61 15.33
N ASN A 116 -11.01 -15.35 14.56
CA ASN A 116 -10.34 -16.55 15.10
C ASN A 116 -9.17 -16.20 16.04
N ILE A 117 -8.54 -15.03 15.93
CA ILE A 117 -7.47 -14.61 16.85
C ILE A 117 -8.02 -13.92 18.10
N SER A 118 -9.08 -13.11 17.98
CA SER A 118 -9.54 -12.24 19.07
C SER A 118 -11.03 -12.40 19.41
N GLY A 119 -11.69 -13.44 18.90
CA GLY A 119 -13.12 -13.69 19.09
C GLY A 119 -14.03 -12.77 18.29
N THR A 120 -13.70 -11.48 18.16
CA THR A 120 -14.44 -10.50 17.35
C THR A 120 -13.50 -9.59 16.58
N GLU A 121 -13.97 -9.08 15.43
CA GLU A 121 -13.18 -8.08 14.67
C GLU A 121 -12.99 -6.78 15.46
N ARG A 122 -13.90 -6.43 16.38
CA ARG A 122 -13.77 -5.28 17.27
C ARG A 122 -12.60 -5.43 18.23
N GLU A 123 -12.47 -6.57 18.88
CA GLU A 123 -11.36 -6.84 19.80
C GLU A 123 -10.03 -6.95 19.03
N PHE A 124 -10.06 -7.55 17.85
CA PHE A 124 -8.90 -7.57 16.97
C PHE A 124 -8.45 -6.16 16.54
N ALA A 125 -9.38 -5.25 16.25
CA ALA A 125 -9.05 -3.86 15.91
C ALA A 125 -8.42 -3.10 17.10
N LYS A 126 -8.81 -3.40 18.33
CA LYS A 126 -8.14 -2.89 19.54
C LYS A 126 -6.71 -3.45 19.63
N LEU A 127 -6.55 -4.76 19.42
CA LEU A 127 -5.24 -5.41 19.38
C LEU A 127 -4.35 -4.79 18.29
N MET A 128 -4.84 -4.60 17.07
CA MET A 128 -4.12 -3.92 15.99
C MET A 128 -3.65 -2.51 16.41
N THR A 129 -4.50 -1.78 17.13
CA THR A 129 -4.16 -0.42 17.59
C THR A 129 -3.12 -0.45 18.71
N SER A 130 -3.14 -1.45 19.58
CA SER A 130 -2.07 -1.68 20.57
C SER A 130 -0.74 -1.96 19.88
N TYR A 131 -0.69 -2.93 18.96
CA TYR A 131 0.52 -3.20 18.17
C TYR A 131 1.03 -1.96 17.43
N ALA A 132 0.12 -1.12 16.92
CA ALA A 132 0.52 0.13 16.29
C ALA A 132 1.25 1.05 17.29
N ARG A 133 0.77 1.18 18.54
CA ARG A 133 1.45 1.97 19.58
C ARG A 133 2.81 1.40 19.93
N ASP A 134 2.90 0.08 20.11
CA ASP A 134 4.15 -0.62 20.44
C ASP A 134 5.20 -0.44 19.34
N LEU A 135 4.79 -0.33 18.08
CA LEU A 135 5.64 -0.05 16.92
C LEU A 135 5.97 1.45 16.74
N GLY A 136 5.37 2.36 17.51
CA GLY A 136 5.57 3.80 17.37
C GLY A 136 4.66 4.48 16.33
N MET A 137 3.62 3.79 15.84
CA MET A 137 2.61 4.34 14.91
C MET A 137 1.60 5.22 15.68
N THR A 138 2.04 6.37 16.16
CA THR A 138 1.27 7.22 17.09
C THR A 138 0.03 7.85 16.47
N SER A 139 -0.02 7.97 15.15
CA SER A 139 -1.13 8.60 14.41
C SER A 139 -2.11 7.59 13.80
N THR A 140 -1.95 6.28 14.09
CA THR A 140 -2.77 5.22 13.51
C THR A 140 -3.79 4.68 14.50
N THR A 141 -5.02 4.49 14.03
CA THR A 141 -6.09 3.79 14.77
C THR A 141 -6.79 2.84 13.82
N PHE A 142 -6.89 1.57 14.20
CA PHE A 142 -7.62 0.55 13.46
C PHE A 142 -9.03 0.36 14.04
N LYS A 143 -10.00 0.05 13.17
CA LYS A 143 -11.41 -0.22 13.52
C LYS A 143 -11.94 -1.50 12.90
N ASN A 144 -11.22 -2.08 11.94
CA ASN A 144 -11.47 -3.40 11.36
C ASN A 144 -10.16 -3.96 10.79
N ALA A 145 -10.16 -5.25 10.45
CA ALA A 145 -8.99 -5.97 9.95
C ALA A 145 -8.72 -5.79 8.45
N SER A 146 -9.69 -5.29 7.71
CA SER A 146 -9.67 -5.30 6.24
C SER A 146 -9.32 -3.96 5.60
N GLY A 147 -9.59 -2.84 6.31
CA GLY A 147 -9.51 -1.49 5.76
C GLY A 147 -10.80 -1.04 5.07
N LEU A 148 -11.91 -1.73 5.28
CA LEU A 148 -13.23 -1.27 4.88
C LEU A 148 -13.55 0.08 5.54
N PRO A 149 -14.41 0.93 4.92
CA PRO A 149 -14.65 2.29 5.37
C PRO A 149 -15.07 2.39 6.83
N ASN A 150 -14.34 3.20 7.59
CA ASN A 150 -14.70 3.63 8.93
C ASN A 150 -14.06 4.99 9.18
N ARG A 151 -14.84 6.00 9.59
CA ARG A 151 -14.37 7.39 9.77
C ARG A 151 -13.27 7.54 10.82
N ALA A 152 -13.24 6.65 11.83
CA ALA A 152 -12.26 6.67 12.90
C ALA A 152 -11.01 5.79 12.61
N GLN A 153 -10.97 5.12 11.44
CA GLN A 153 -9.81 4.34 11.01
C GLN A 153 -8.87 5.20 10.19
N LEU A 154 -7.82 5.70 10.82
CA LEU A 154 -6.88 6.65 10.24
C LEU A 154 -5.44 6.17 10.41
N THR A 155 -4.59 6.59 9.48
CA THR A 155 -3.14 6.36 9.48
C THR A 155 -2.41 7.49 8.77
N THR A 156 -1.08 7.42 8.69
CA THR A 156 -0.23 8.34 7.94
C THR A 156 0.74 7.57 7.04
N ALA A 157 1.36 8.23 6.07
CA ALA A 157 2.38 7.59 5.24
C ALA A 157 3.59 7.15 6.09
N ARG A 158 3.96 7.97 7.09
CA ARG A 158 5.01 7.64 8.04
C ARG A 158 4.70 6.39 8.85
N ASP A 159 3.51 6.28 9.44
CA ASP A 159 3.11 5.12 10.24
C ASP A 159 3.09 3.83 9.39
N ILE A 160 2.63 3.90 8.14
CA ILE A 160 2.67 2.74 7.23
C ILE A 160 4.11 2.37 6.85
N ALA A 161 5.03 3.33 6.73
CA ALA A 161 6.45 3.04 6.51
C ALA A 161 7.06 2.33 7.73
N ILE A 162 6.75 2.80 8.96
CA ILE A 162 7.13 2.13 10.22
C ILE A 162 6.61 0.69 10.25
N LEU A 163 5.34 0.47 9.94
CA LEU A 163 4.73 -0.86 9.91
C LEU A 163 5.39 -1.77 8.85
N SER A 164 5.65 -1.23 7.66
CA SER A 164 6.30 -1.98 6.58
C SER A 164 7.73 -2.37 6.96
N HIS A 165 8.48 -1.45 7.58
CA HIS A 165 9.81 -1.75 8.12
C HIS A 165 9.74 -2.87 9.17
N ALA A 166 8.86 -2.74 10.16
CA ALA A 166 8.70 -3.74 11.22
C ALA A 166 8.31 -5.12 10.67
N LEU A 167 7.42 -5.17 9.67
CA LEU A 167 7.02 -6.42 9.01
C LEU A 167 8.21 -7.12 8.37
N ILE A 168 9.06 -6.38 7.65
CA ILE A 168 10.24 -6.94 6.98
C ILE A 168 11.30 -7.37 7.99
N SER A 169 11.57 -6.53 9.00
CA SER A 169 12.61 -6.79 10.00
C SER A 169 12.27 -7.96 10.92
N ASN A 170 11.03 -8.02 11.40
CA ASN A 170 10.63 -9.00 12.41
C ASN A 170 10.25 -10.35 11.80
N PHE A 171 9.85 -10.39 10.52
CA PHE A 171 9.39 -11.60 9.84
C PHE A 171 10.05 -11.79 8.47
N PRO A 172 11.40 -11.76 8.35
CA PRO A 172 12.08 -11.76 7.05
C PRO A 172 11.78 -12.99 6.20
N ASN A 173 11.60 -14.17 6.81
CA ASN A 173 11.24 -15.38 6.08
C ASN A 173 9.79 -15.39 5.59
N LYS A 174 8.84 -14.86 6.36
CA LYS A 174 7.44 -14.75 5.97
C LYS A 174 7.24 -13.60 4.97
N TYR A 175 8.07 -12.56 5.04
CA TYR A 175 8.04 -11.45 4.10
C TYR A 175 8.31 -11.89 2.65
N LYS A 176 9.09 -12.95 2.43
CA LYS A 176 9.34 -13.51 1.09
C LYS A 176 8.03 -13.85 0.34
N LEU A 177 6.95 -14.14 1.05
CA LEU A 177 5.63 -14.42 0.47
C LEU A 177 5.03 -13.21 -0.28
N PHE A 178 5.43 -11.97 0.07
CA PHE A 178 4.92 -10.76 -0.58
C PHE A 178 5.37 -10.61 -2.03
N ASN A 179 6.45 -11.27 -2.45
CA ASN A 179 6.91 -11.31 -3.83
C ASN A 179 6.12 -12.30 -4.70
N THR A 180 5.14 -13.00 -4.14
CA THR A 180 4.31 -13.95 -4.90
C THR A 180 3.38 -13.21 -5.86
N GLN A 181 3.35 -13.66 -7.11
CA GLN A 181 2.57 -13.00 -8.17
C GLN A 181 1.17 -13.58 -8.35
N LYS A 182 0.99 -14.88 -8.04
CA LYS A 182 -0.26 -15.61 -8.24
C LYS A 182 -0.54 -16.52 -7.04
N PHE A 183 -1.81 -16.73 -6.75
CA PHE A 183 -2.30 -17.65 -5.71
C PHE A 183 -3.53 -18.38 -6.23
N THR A 184 -3.58 -19.68 -6.05
CA THR A 184 -4.74 -20.51 -6.45
C THR A 184 -5.45 -21.01 -5.19
N TYR A 185 -6.75 -20.79 -5.12
CA TYR A 185 -7.61 -21.26 -4.03
C TYR A 185 -8.90 -21.81 -4.62
N ASN A 186 -9.29 -23.04 -4.20
CA ASN A 186 -10.47 -23.75 -4.72
C ASN A 186 -10.58 -23.69 -6.26
N GLY A 187 -9.48 -24.03 -6.97
CA GLY A 187 -9.44 -24.08 -8.43
C GLY A 187 -9.39 -22.71 -9.11
N LYS A 188 -9.51 -21.59 -8.38
CA LYS A 188 -9.48 -20.24 -8.94
C LYS A 188 -8.14 -19.56 -8.68
N THR A 189 -7.49 -19.09 -9.76
CA THR A 189 -6.21 -18.36 -9.67
C THR A 189 -6.44 -16.85 -9.60
N TYR A 190 -5.82 -16.22 -8.60
CA TYR A 190 -5.79 -14.78 -8.38
C TYR A 190 -4.40 -14.23 -8.69
N LYS A 191 -4.34 -13.01 -9.24
CA LYS A 191 -3.09 -12.30 -9.53
C LYS A 191 -2.92 -11.15 -8.55
N THR A 192 -1.67 -10.81 -8.24
CA THR A 192 -1.36 -9.67 -7.38
C THR A 192 -1.91 -8.36 -7.94
N HIS A 193 -2.36 -7.49 -7.03
CA HIS A 193 -2.77 -6.13 -7.38
C HIS A 193 -1.58 -5.15 -7.46
N ASN A 194 -0.40 -5.53 -6.97
CA ASN A 194 0.81 -4.71 -6.99
C ASN A 194 1.51 -4.82 -8.36
N LYS A 195 1.05 -4.03 -9.34
CA LYS A 195 1.60 -4.04 -10.69
C LYS A 195 3.02 -3.47 -10.76
N LEU A 196 3.36 -2.51 -9.89
CA LEU A 196 4.69 -1.93 -9.84
C LEU A 196 5.73 -3.00 -9.44
N MET A 197 5.38 -3.90 -8.53
CA MET A 197 6.24 -5.01 -8.12
C MET A 197 6.65 -5.91 -9.30
N LEU A 198 5.79 -6.04 -10.32
CA LEU A 198 6.06 -6.91 -11.49
C LEU A 198 7.05 -6.29 -12.49
N SER A 199 7.33 -4.98 -12.39
CA SER A 199 8.10 -4.24 -13.41
C SER A 199 9.23 -3.38 -12.84
N TYR A 200 9.31 -3.25 -11.52
CA TYR A 200 10.33 -2.44 -10.87
C TYR A 200 11.49 -3.33 -10.41
N GLU A 201 12.70 -2.99 -10.77
CA GLU A 201 13.90 -3.73 -10.41
C GLU A 201 14.08 -3.80 -8.89
N GLY A 202 14.26 -5.02 -8.38
CA GLY A 202 14.47 -5.29 -6.96
C GLY A 202 13.20 -5.25 -6.10
N ALA A 203 12.02 -5.02 -6.70
CA ALA A 203 10.78 -4.96 -5.95
C ALA A 203 10.36 -6.33 -5.38
N ASP A 204 9.92 -6.34 -4.11
CA ASP A 204 9.55 -7.56 -3.39
C ASP A 204 8.28 -7.45 -2.52
N GLY A 205 7.57 -6.33 -2.59
CA GLY A 205 6.32 -6.11 -1.85
C GLY A 205 5.83 -4.67 -1.93
N VAL A 206 4.94 -4.18 -1.10
CA VAL A 206 4.29 -4.78 0.06
C VAL A 206 2.78 -4.91 -0.21
N LYS A 207 2.03 -3.78 -0.31
CA LYS A 207 0.57 -3.83 -0.38
C LYS A 207 -0.02 -2.62 -1.07
N THR A 208 -1.02 -2.85 -1.91
CA THR A 208 -1.86 -1.79 -2.51
C THR A 208 -3.10 -1.52 -1.66
N GLY A 209 -3.61 -0.30 -1.73
CA GLY A 209 -4.89 0.10 -1.16
C GLY A 209 -5.65 1.03 -2.09
N TYR A 210 -6.97 1.02 -1.97
CA TYR A 210 -7.86 1.98 -2.63
C TYR A 210 -9.13 2.18 -1.83
N ILE A 211 -9.49 3.42 -1.64
CA ILE A 211 -10.80 3.87 -1.18
C ILE A 211 -11.05 5.26 -1.78
N ARG A 212 -12.30 5.55 -2.18
CA ARG A 212 -12.64 6.82 -2.83
C ARG A 212 -12.14 8.06 -2.05
N ALA A 213 -12.23 8.01 -0.72
CA ALA A 213 -11.87 9.13 0.16
C ALA A 213 -10.35 9.40 0.28
N SER A 214 -9.47 8.43 0.00
CA SER A 214 -8.01 8.60 0.07
C SER A 214 -7.26 8.13 -1.17
N GLY A 215 -7.96 7.87 -2.28
CA GLY A 215 -7.38 7.55 -3.57
C GLY A 215 -6.62 6.22 -3.61
N PHE A 216 -5.80 6.04 -4.64
CA PHE A 216 -4.95 4.87 -4.82
C PHE A 216 -3.70 4.98 -3.95
N GLN A 217 -3.35 3.90 -3.24
CA GLN A 217 -2.28 3.83 -2.26
C GLN A 217 -1.35 2.66 -2.54
N LEU A 218 -0.11 2.78 -2.09
CA LEU A 218 0.87 1.70 -2.15
C LEU A 218 1.88 1.85 -1.02
N ALA A 219 2.09 0.80 -0.26
CA ALA A 219 3.30 0.54 0.49
C ALA A 219 4.18 -0.38 -0.38
N PHE A 220 5.43 -0.03 -0.55
CA PHE A 220 6.33 -0.62 -1.54
C PHE A 220 7.71 -0.84 -0.95
N SER A 221 8.40 -1.87 -1.37
CA SER A 221 9.79 -2.15 -1.01
C SER A 221 10.54 -2.65 -2.23
N ALA A 222 11.78 -2.21 -2.34
CA ALA A 222 12.71 -2.70 -3.35
C ALA A 222 14.15 -2.76 -2.80
N VAL A 223 14.93 -3.71 -3.32
CA VAL A 223 16.34 -3.91 -2.98
C VAL A 223 17.18 -3.74 -4.25
N ARG A 224 18.19 -2.87 -4.21
CA ARG A 224 19.22 -2.74 -5.26
C ARG A 224 20.60 -2.68 -4.62
N ASN A 225 21.55 -3.46 -5.12
CA ASN A 225 22.92 -3.52 -4.56
C ASN A 225 22.90 -3.68 -3.03
N ASP A 226 22.13 -4.65 -2.53
CA ASP A 226 21.92 -4.96 -1.11
C ASP A 226 21.29 -3.84 -0.26
N LYS A 227 20.98 -2.69 -0.85
CA LYS A 227 20.30 -1.58 -0.21
C LYS A 227 18.79 -1.68 -0.41
N ARG A 228 18.04 -1.67 0.70
CA ARG A 228 16.57 -1.69 0.68
C ARG A 228 16.00 -0.31 0.95
N LEU A 229 15.08 0.12 0.12
CA LEU A 229 14.23 1.29 0.39
C LEU A 229 12.77 0.88 0.56
N ILE A 230 12.07 1.58 1.45
CA ILE A 230 10.62 1.44 1.65
C ILE A 230 9.96 2.75 1.23
N GLY A 231 9.03 2.67 0.28
CA GLY A 231 8.25 3.81 -0.18
C GLY A 231 6.76 3.64 0.14
N VAL A 232 6.11 4.71 0.60
CA VAL A 232 4.67 4.74 0.82
C VAL A 232 4.06 5.94 0.13
N ILE A 233 2.97 5.75 -0.60
CA ILE A 233 2.25 6.83 -1.27
C ILE A 233 0.74 6.71 -1.07
N PHE A 234 0.09 7.85 -0.83
CA PHE A 234 -1.36 8.03 -0.73
C PHE A 234 -1.87 9.04 -1.77
N GLY A 235 -3.14 8.98 -2.09
CA GLY A 235 -3.81 10.03 -2.86
C GLY A 235 -3.58 9.98 -4.37
N GLY A 236 -3.18 8.84 -4.92
CA GLY A 236 -3.09 8.67 -6.36
C GLY A 236 -4.46 8.75 -7.04
N ASP A 237 -4.54 9.42 -8.18
CA ASP A 237 -5.77 9.57 -8.96
C ASP A 237 -6.13 8.27 -9.71
N SER A 238 -5.13 7.44 -9.98
CA SER A 238 -5.26 6.10 -10.55
C SER A 238 -4.11 5.20 -10.08
N GLY A 239 -4.27 3.88 -10.20
CA GLY A 239 -3.20 2.92 -9.91
C GLY A 239 -1.95 3.17 -10.76
N LYS A 240 -2.13 3.51 -12.06
CA LYS A 240 -1.03 3.81 -12.99
C LYS A 240 -0.27 5.09 -12.60
N GLN A 241 -1.00 6.15 -12.24
CA GLN A 241 -0.39 7.42 -11.82
C GLN A 241 0.35 7.24 -10.49
N ARG A 242 -0.24 6.55 -9.49
CA ARG A 242 0.39 6.20 -8.22
C ARG A 242 1.70 5.43 -8.44
N ASP A 243 1.67 4.38 -9.28
CA ASP A 243 2.85 3.56 -9.58
C ASP A 243 3.96 4.39 -10.25
N ARG A 244 3.59 5.24 -11.22
CA ARG A 244 4.54 6.15 -11.88
C ARG A 244 5.19 7.12 -10.88
N SER A 245 4.37 7.76 -10.02
CA SER A 245 4.89 8.73 -9.05
C SER A 245 5.84 8.07 -8.04
N LEU A 246 5.46 6.91 -7.49
CA LEU A 246 6.32 6.21 -6.54
C LEU A 246 7.60 5.70 -7.22
N LYS A 247 7.51 5.19 -8.45
CA LYS A 247 8.68 4.77 -9.22
C LYS A 247 9.69 5.91 -9.38
N ILE A 248 9.25 7.12 -9.76
CA ILE A 248 10.12 8.28 -9.94
C ILE A 248 10.83 8.64 -8.63
N ILE A 249 10.08 8.65 -7.50
CA ILE A 249 10.66 8.97 -6.19
C ILE A 249 11.69 7.90 -5.81
N MET A 250 11.35 6.62 -5.89
CA MET A 250 12.25 5.51 -5.54
C MET A 250 13.52 5.51 -6.41
N ASP A 251 13.39 5.73 -7.72
CA ASP A 251 14.53 5.79 -8.63
C ASP A 251 15.49 6.95 -8.27
N LYS A 252 14.91 8.10 -7.90
CA LYS A 252 15.69 9.28 -7.48
C LYS A 252 16.46 8.98 -6.20
N GLU A 253 15.79 8.43 -5.17
CA GLU A 253 16.44 8.16 -3.89
C GLU A 253 17.52 7.07 -4.01
N PHE A 254 17.34 6.03 -4.84
CA PHE A 254 18.41 5.08 -5.15
C PHE A 254 19.60 5.75 -5.85
N ALA A 255 19.35 6.65 -6.81
CA ALA A 255 20.42 7.37 -7.51
C ALA A 255 21.18 8.33 -6.57
N GLU A 256 20.51 9.03 -5.65
CA GLU A 256 21.16 9.87 -4.64
C GLU A 256 22.05 9.08 -3.67
N LEU A 257 21.76 7.79 -3.47
CA LEU A 257 22.62 6.85 -2.74
C LEU A 257 23.73 6.25 -3.60
N GLY A 258 23.91 6.70 -4.85
CA GLY A 258 24.90 6.16 -5.79
C GLY A 258 24.56 4.77 -6.33
N ILE A 259 23.29 4.38 -6.28
CA ILE A 259 22.82 3.06 -6.72
C ILE A 259 22.05 3.22 -8.04
N ASP A 260 22.77 3.19 -9.14
CA ASP A 260 22.18 3.26 -10.46
C ASP A 260 21.43 1.97 -10.84
N LYS A 261 20.47 2.11 -11.75
CA LYS A 261 19.83 0.95 -12.38
C LYS A 261 20.89 0.14 -13.12
N LYS A 262 20.89 -1.18 -12.95
CA LYS A 262 21.61 -2.06 -13.87
C LYS A 262 21.09 -1.77 -15.27
N GLU A 263 21.96 -1.27 -16.17
CA GLU A 263 21.61 -1.14 -17.58
C GLU A 263 21.20 -2.52 -18.10
N THR A 264 19.91 -2.70 -18.32
CA THR A 264 19.44 -3.82 -19.13
C THR A 264 19.93 -3.51 -20.53
N LYS A 265 21.01 -4.16 -20.98
CA LYS A 265 21.49 -4.08 -22.37
C LYS A 265 20.38 -4.63 -23.27
N THR A 266 19.36 -3.82 -23.51
CA THR A 266 18.43 -4.02 -24.60
C THR A 266 19.24 -3.76 -25.87
N LYS A 267 19.53 -4.82 -26.64
CA LYS A 267 20.08 -4.67 -27.98
C LYS A 267 19.19 -3.70 -28.75
N ILE A 268 19.62 -2.45 -28.82
CA ILE A 268 19.00 -1.46 -29.70
C ILE A 268 19.38 -1.90 -31.10
N VAL A 269 18.47 -2.55 -31.80
CA VAL A 269 18.52 -2.68 -33.26
C VAL A 269 18.45 -1.25 -33.78
N LYS A 270 19.60 -0.71 -34.22
CA LYS A 270 19.66 0.59 -34.89
C LYS A 270 18.79 0.50 -36.15
N LYS A 271 17.57 0.99 -36.05
CA LYS A 271 16.80 1.38 -37.23
C LYS A 271 17.31 2.75 -37.64
N GLU A 272 17.93 2.84 -38.80
CA GLU A 272 18.34 4.12 -39.41
C GLU A 272 17.15 5.07 -39.48
N THR A 273 17.21 6.15 -38.71
CA THR A 273 16.19 7.20 -38.73
C THR A 273 16.57 8.21 -39.81
N LYS A 274 15.76 8.31 -40.85
CA LYS A 274 15.73 9.45 -41.77
C LYS A 274 15.57 10.72 -40.95
N LYS A 275 16.45 11.72 -41.16
CA LYS A 275 16.36 13.08 -40.58
C LYS A 275 15.01 13.69 -40.92
N ILE A 276 14.12 13.81 -39.91
CA ILE A 276 12.91 14.62 -40.00
C ILE A 276 13.26 16.01 -39.45
N LYS A 277 12.94 17.06 -40.21
CA LYS A 277 13.06 18.47 -39.75
C LYS A 277 12.25 18.65 -38.49
N THR A 278 12.90 19.03 -37.41
CA THR A 278 12.26 19.25 -36.10
C THR A 278 11.56 20.59 -36.06
N ASN A 279 10.22 20.55 -36.04
CA ASN A 279 9.46 21.64 -35.41
C ASN A 279 9.58 21.45 -33.89
N SER A 280 10.03 22.46 -33.18
CA SER A 280 10.16 22.42 -31.73
C SER A 280 8.76 22.51 -31.09
N TYR A 281 8.40 21.52 -30.29
CA TYR A 281 7.19 21.52 -29.48
C TYR A 281 7.56 21.65 -28.01
N SER A 282 6.85 22.55 -27.30
CA SER A 282 7.00 22.67 -25.85
C SER A 282 5.99 21.78 -25.16
N ILE A 283 6.45 20.90 -24.26
CA ILE A 283 5.60 20.07 -23.42
C ILE A 283 5.51 20.70 -22.04
N VAL A 284 4.32 21.14 -21.65
CA VAL A 284 4.06 21.61 -20.29
C VAL A 284 3.92 20.40 -19.38
N VAL A 285 4.89 20.15 -18.48
CA VAL A 285 4.95 18.98 -17.60
C VAL A 285 4.26 19.22 -16.25
N GLY A 286 3.83 20.44 -15.95
CA GLY A 286 3.08 20.77 -14.75
C GLY A 286 3.00 22.28 -14.51
N THR A 287 2.07 22.68 -13.64
CA THR A 287 1.98 24.05 -13.11
C THR A 287 2.40 24.03 -11.64
N PHE A 288 3.26 24.96 -11.26
CA PHE A 288 3.83 25.03 -9.91
C PHE A 288 3.46 26.33 -9.24
N LYS A 289 3.13 26.25 -7.95
CA LYS A 289 2.84 27.43 -7.12
C LYS A 289 4.10 28.26 -6.79
N TYR A 290 5.26 27.60 -6.78
CA TYR A 290 6.53 28.22 -6.41
C TYR A 290 7.62 27.94 -7.48
N ARG A 291 8.39 28.97 -7.83
CA ARG A 291 9.46 28.91 -8.85
C ARG A 291 10.50 27.81 -8.56
N ASN A 292 10.92 27.65 -7.31
CA ASN A 292 11.91 26.64 -6.91
C ASN A 292 11.46 25.21 -7.16
N SER A 293 10.14 24.94 -7.14
CA SER A 293 9.58 23.62 -7.44
C SER A 293 9.57 23.33 -8.95
N ALA A 294 9.40 24.36 -9.77
CA ALA A 294 9.49 24.26 -11.24
C ALA A 294 10.94 24.01 -11.68
N GLU A 295 11.89 24.75 -11.14
CA GLU A 295 13.32 24.62 -11.45
C GLU A 295 13.90 23.26 -11.06
N LYS A 296 13.47 22.69 -9.91
CA LYS A 296 13.84 21.33 -9.52
C LYS A 296 13.31 20.27 -10.50
N GLN A 297 12.13 20.47 -11.07
CA GLN A 297 11.56 19.50 -12.00
C GLN A 297 12.13 19.62 -13.42
N ILE A 298 12.51 20.82 -13.84
CA ILE A 298 13.22 21.05 -15.12
C ILE A 298 14.59 20.35 -15.11
N LYS A 299 15.32 20.38 -13.98
CA LYS A 299 16.59 19.64 -13.81
C LYS A 299 16.44 18.12 -13.83
N LEU A 300 15.22 17.58 -13.70
CA LEU A 300 14.94 16.14 -13.76
C LEU A 300 14.60 15.66 -15.19
N ILE A 301 14.46 16.58 -16.14
CA ILE A 301 14.06 16.29 -17.54
C ILE A 301 15.24 16.52 -18.51
N ASN A 302 16.24 17.28 -18.12
CA ASN A 302 17.51 17.48 -18.82
C ASN A 302 18.59 16.55 -18.27
#